data_db4a93c127e492792dcbd3d2a902350a
#
_entry.id   db4a93c127e492792dcbd3d2a902350a
#
_cell.length_a   1.000
_cell.length_b   1.000
_cell.length_c   1.000
_cell.angle_alpha   90.00
_cell.angle_beta   90.00
_cell.angle_gamma   90.00
#
_symmetry.space_group_name_H-M   'P 1'
#
loop_
_entity.id
_entity.type
_entity.pdbx_description
1 polymer ?
#
loop_
_entity_poly.entity_id
_entity_poly.type
_entity_poly.pdbx_seq_one_letter_code
_entity_poly.pdbx_strand_id
1 'polypeptide(L)'
;MKRVLLIFVTLSVAASFAQVKMTKDQMMFYTSGWKGDRFPDGRPKVPDDLLKRALDVSIEDVWDYLREQGYRNQFEGGWQALHIEKPFAGRALTAQYMPVRPDMVKAIAAEGKAEGRVSWNNSWPINELQIGDVYVADGFGKIIEGTLIGSNLGNAIAAHTHTGFVFDAGIRDQEENREIPNFNGFYRGYDPSAWADMTLTAINAPIRIGRAIVLPGDLVLAKTDGVIFIPAILAEASISSAEFTNLKDAFNFELNRQGKNGAEFEGGWTAAKYGAFAKWIDAHPEMLKMPRTEFDELLAKETQPRSRRN
;
A
#
# COMPACT_ATOMS: atom_id res chain seq x y z
N MET A 1 28.43 64.41 14.99
CA MET A 1 28.96 63.03 14.75
C MET A 1 27.75 62.09 14.55
N LYS A 2 27.43 61.73 13.30
CA LYS A 2 26.34 60.80 12.97
C LYS A 2 26.94 59.37 12.98
N ARG A 3 26.43 58.53 13.90
CA ARG A 3 26.81 57.11 13.93
C ARG A 3 25.98 56.35 12.90
N VAL A 4 26.63 55.78 11.86
CA VAL A 4 26.01 54.87 10.89
C VAL A 4 26.03 53.48 11.52
N LEU A 5 24.86 52.93 11.77
CA LEU A 5 24.69 51.53 12.22
C LEU A 5 24.66 50.63 11.01
N LEU A 6 25.72 49.89 10.76
CA LEU A 6 25.73 48.85 9.73
C LEU A 6 25.03 47.61 10.28
N ILE A 7 23.84 47.28 9.73
CA ILE A 7 23.14 46.03 10.00
C ILE A 7 23.69 44.98 9.04
N PHE A 8 24.45 44.02 9.56
CA PHE A 8 24.83 42.82 8.84
C PHE A 8 23.64 41.85 8.79
N VAL A 9 22.99 41.77 7.63
CA VAL A 9 22.01 40.71 7.36
C VAL A 9 22.79 39.46 6.94
N THR A 10 22.96 38.51 7.85
CA THR A 10 23.49 37.19 7.52
C THR A 10 22.40 36.41 6.79
N LEU A 11 22.49 36.32 5.46
CA LEU A 11 21.71 35.36 4.67
C LEU A 11 22.23 33.95 5.05
N SER A 12 21.49 33.23 5.88
CA SER A 12 21.68 31.80 6.04
C SER A 12 21.19 31.13 4.75
N VAL A 13 22.12 30.79 3.86
CA VAL A 13 21.84 29.88 2.75
C VAL A 13 21.62 28.51 3.39
N ALA A 14 20.37 28.10 3.53
CA ALA A 14 20.05 26.71 3.81
C ALA A 14 20.58 25.90 2.63
N ALA A 15 21.67 25.16 2.85
CA ALA A 15 22.18 24.21 1.88
C ALA A 15 21.09 23.13 1.71
N SER A 16 20.33 23.18 0.61
CA SER A 16 19.46 22.09 0.20
C SER A 16 20.37 20.95 -0.24
N PHE A 17 20.61 20.01 0.66
CA PHE A 17 21.23 18.75 0.28
C PHE A 17 20.22 17.94 -0.53
N ALA A 18 20.64 17.41 -1.67
CA ALA A 18 19.89 16.40 -2.38
C ALA A 18 19.79 15.18 -1.46
N GLN A 19 18.58 14.73 -1.16
CA GLN A 19 18.33 13.59 -0.28
C GLN A 19 17.83 12.41 -1.09
N VAL A 20 18.40 11.22 -0.86
CA VAL A 20 17.87 9.97 -1.43
C VAL A 20 16.50 9.66 -0.82
N LYS A 21 16.29 9.98 0.45
CA LYS A 21 14.98 9.90 1.09
C LYS A 21 14.18 11.19 0.88
N MET A 22 12.92 11.05 0.49
CA MET A 22 12.01 12.19 0.37
C MET A 22 11.91 12.99 1.67
N THR A 23 11.93 14.31 1.56
CA THR A 23 11.76 15.20 2.72
C THR A 23 10.33 15.12 3.26
N LYS A 24 10.17 15.48 4.55
CA LYS A 24 8.85 15.56 5.17
C LYS A 24 7.90 16.49 4.42
N ASP A 25 8.38 17.63 3.95
CA ASP A 25 7.55 18.63 3.23
C ASP A 25 7.08 18.08 1.88
N GLN A 26 7.95 17.37 1.15
CA GLN A 26 7.55 16.68 -0.08
C GLN A 26 6.54 15.57 0.20
N MET A 27 6.73 14.79 1.28
CA MET A 27 5.79 13.77 1.72
C MET A 27 4.42 14.38 2.02
N MET A 28 4.39 15.47 2.79
CA MET A 28 3.16 16.19 3.11
C MET A 28 2.47 16.76 1.88
N PHE A 29 3.24 17.22 0.88
CA PHE A 29 2.72 17.72 -0.38
C PHE A 29 1.97 16.61 -1.16
N TYR A 30 2.63 15.47 -1.42
CA TYR A 30 2.02 14.36 -2.18
C TYR A 30 0.86 13.67 -1.46
N THR A 31 0.85 13.71 -0.13
CA THR A 31 -0.18 13.07 0.70
C THR A 31 -1.07 14.08 1.43
N SER A 32 -1.22 15.29 0.89
CA SER A 32 -1.93 16.42 1.53
C SER A 32 -3.41 16.14 1.84
N GLY A 33 -4.04 15.22 1.10
CA GLY A 33 -5.41 14.77 1.35
C GLY A 33 -5.58 13.97 2.64
N TRP A 34 -4.53 13.30 3.12
CA TRP A 34 -4.59 12.50 4.34
C TRP A 34 -4.73 13.37 5.60
N LYS A 35 -5.73 13.06 6.42
CA LYS A 35 -6.05 13.80 7.65
C LYS A 35 -5.81 12.99 8.95
N GLY A 36 -5.50 11.70 8.82
CA GLY A 36 -5.19 10.82 9.95
C GLY A 36 -3.76 11.00 10.47
N ASP A 37 -3.36 10.08 11.34
CA ASP A 37 -2.03 10.04 11.94
C ASP A 37 -0.93 9.88 10.90
N ARG A 38 0.27 10.37 11.23
CA ARG A 38 1.46 10.28 10.39
C ARG A 38 2.65 9.77 11.18
N PHE A 39 3.55 9.10 10.49
CA PHE A 39 4.88 8.82 10.99
C PHE A 39 5.72 10.10 11.12
N PRO A 40 6.82 10.09 11.89
CA PRO A 40 7.67 11.29 12.07
C PRO A 40 8.19 11.89 10.75
N ASP A 41 8.40 11.06 9.71
CA ASP A 41 8.82 11.46 8.37
C ASP A 41 7.69 12.07 7.52
N GLY A 42 6.46 12.14 8.04
CA GLY A 42 5.27 12.68 7.36
C GLY A 42 4.46 11.66 6.59
N ARG A 43 4.90 10.42 6.47
CA ARG A 43 4.19 9.34 5.78
C ARG A 43 2.85 9.03 6.46
N PRO A 44 1.74 8.88 5.71
CA PRO A 44 0.45 8.46 6.27
C PRO A 44 0.56 7.18 7.09
N LYS A 45 -0.11 7.15 8.23
CA LYS A 45 -0.19 5.97 9.09
C LYS A 45 -1.62 5.45 9.09
N VAL A 46 -1.96 4.67 8.07
CA VAL A 46 -3.23 3.93 8.03
C VAL A 46 -3.34 3.05 9.28
N PRO A 47 -4.48 3.02 10.00
CA PRO A 47 -4.64 2.28 11.26
C PRO A 47 -4.40 0.77 11.10
N ASP A 48 -3.86 0.13 12.16
CA ASP A 48 -3.51 -1.31 12.12
C ASP A 48 -4.75 -2.21 12.06
N ASP A 49 -5.88 -1.77 12.61
CA ASP A 49 -7.16 -2.48 12.52
C ASP A 49 -7.67 -2.50 11.08
N LEU A 50 -7.49 -1.40 10.34
CA LEU A 50 -7.86 -1.33 8.92
C LEU A 50 -7.00 -2.26 8.06
N LEU A 51 -5.70 -2.40 8.37
CA LEU A 51 -4.84 -3.39 7.70
C LEU A 51 -5.34 -4.82 7.90
N LYS A 52 -5.87 -5.13 9.09
CA LYS A 52 -6.44 -6.45 9.40
C LYS A 52 -7.76 -6.66 8.64
N ARG A 53 -8.66 -5.67 8.65
CA ARG A 53 -9.93 -5.70 7.92
C ARG A 53 -9.72 -5.90 6.41
N ALA A 54 -8.67 -5.28 5.85
CA ALA A 54 -8.32 -5.43 4.44
C ALA A 54 -8.06 -6.88 4.00
N LEU A 55 -7.60 -7.75 4.89
CA LEU A 55 -7.36 -9.16 4.57
C LEU A 55 -8.64 -9.94 4.25
N ASP A 56 -9.79 -9.46 4.70
CA ASP A 56 -11.08 -10.14 4.59
C ASP A 56 -11.92 -9.69 3.39
N VAL A 57 -11.47 -8.66 2.65
CA VAL A 57 -12.19 -8.15 1.47
C VAL A 57 -11.56 -8.66 0.17
N SER A 58 -12.34 -8.69 -0.92
CA SER A 58 -11.83 -9.05 -2.24
C SER A 58 -11.05 -7.89 -2.89
N ILE A 59 -10.10 -8.23 -3.78
CA ILE A 59 -9.41 -7.23 -4.61
C ILE A 59 -10.40 -6.56 -5.57
N GLU A 60 -11.36 -7.32 -6.10
CA GLU A 60 -12.36 -6.86 -7.07
C GLU A 60 -13.25 -5.77 -6.49
N ASP A 61 -13.80 -5.97 -5.27
CA ASP A 61 -14.67 -4.98 -4.64
C ASP A 61 -13.93 -3.67 -4.32
N VAL A 62 -12.69 -3.79 -3.83
CA VAL A 62 -11.82 -2.65 -3.59
C VAL A 62 -11.48 -1.94 -4.91
N TRP A 63 -11.17 -2.70 -5.97
CA TRP A 63 -10.84 -2.15 -7.29
C TRP A 63 -12.01 -1.43 -7.91
N ASP A 64 -13.23 -1.97 -7.82
CA ASP A 64 -14.44 -1.33 -8.32
C ASP A 64 -14.69 0.00 -7.61
N TYR A 65 -14.60 0.02 -6.27
CA TYR A 65 -14.71 1.25 -5.51
C TYR A 65 -13.68 2.31 -5.96
N LEU A 66 -12.40 1.93 -6.07
CA LEU A 66 -11.35 2.85 -6.48
C LEU A 66 -11.60 3.41 -7.88
N ARG A 67 -12.09 2.60 -8.81
CA ARG A 67 -12.44 3.04 -10.16
C ARG A 67 -13.59 4.04 -10.17
N GLU A 68 -14.60 3.84 -9.35
CA GLU A 68 -15.71 4.80 -9.17
C GLU A 68 -15.21 6.15 -8.66
N GLN A 69 -14.16 6.14 -7.82
CA GLN A 69 -13.49 7.36 -7.34
C GLN A 69 -12.49 7.94 -8.34
N GLY A 70 -12.36 7.39 -9.56
CA GLY A 70 -11.46 7.86 -10.60
C GLY A 70 -10.04 7.26 -10.56
N TYR A 71 -9.72 6.38 -9.62
CA TYR A 71 -8.42 5.71 -9.48
C TYR A 71 -8.39 4.42 -10.31
N ARG A 72 -7.98 4.54 -11.57
CA ARG A 72 -8.09 3.44 -12.56
C ARG A 72 -6.92 2.47 -12.58
N ASN A 73 -5.76 2.88 -12.09
CA ASN A 73 -4.50 2.15 -12.21
C ASN A 73 -3.90 1.87 -10.82
N GLN A 74 -4.58 1.05 -10.02
CA GLN A 74 -4.14 0.73 -8.66
C GLN A 74 -3.89 -0.77 -8.44
N PHE A 75 -4.15 -1.60 -9.43
CA PHE A 75 -3.95 -3.05 -9.39
C PHE A 75 -2.85 -3.48 -10.36
N GLU A 76 -2.04 -4.44 -9.92
CA GLU A 76 -1.05 -5.11 -10.74
C GLU A 76 -1.06 -6.62 -10.47
N GLY A 77 -1.02 -7.40 -11.55
CA GLY A 77 -0.99 -8.86 -11.54
C GLY A 77 0.32 -9.43 -12.07
N GLY A 78 0.33 -10.74 -12.38
CA GLY A 78 1.48 -11.40 -13.01
C GLY A 78 2.68 -11.58 -12.08
N TRP A 79 2.42 -11.83 -10.80
CA TRP A 79 3.43 -12.03 -9.77
C TRP A 79 3.80 -13.51 -9.58
N GLN A 80 5.06 -13.75 -9.21
CA GLN A 80 5.43 -14.89 -8.39
C GLN A 80 5.33 -14.49 -6.92
N ALA A 81 5.12 -15.47 -6.03
CA ALA A 81 5.06 -15.21 -4.60
C ALA A 81 5.81 -16.27 -3.80
N LEU A 82 6.28 -15.91 -2.61
CA LEU A 82 6.82 -16.89 -1.67
C LEU A 82 5.72 -17.86 -1.24
N HIS A 83 4.55 -17.32 -0.88
CA HIS A 83 3.36 -18.04 -0.43
C HIS A 83 2.12 -17.41 -1.06
N ILE A 84 1.73 -17.88 -2.24
CA ILE A 84 0.62 -17.30 -3.00
C ILE A 84 -0.73 -17.42 -2.27
N GLU A 85 -0.88 -18.43 -1.41
CA GLU A 85 -2.06 -18.71 -0.62
C GLU A 85 -2.17 -17.89 0.68
N LYS A 86 -1.12 -17.15 1.05
CA LYS A 86 -1.07 -16.37 2.28
C LYS A 86 -1.18 -14.89 1.96
N PRO A 87 -2.37 -14.28 2.10
CA PRO A 87 -2.53 -12.85 1.89
C PRO A 87 -1.79 -12.06 2.97
N PHE A 88 -1.38 -10.84 2.62
CA PHE A 88 -0.90 -9.88 3.58
C PHE A 88 -1.32 -8.46 3.22
N ALA A 89 -1.37 -7.59 4.21
CA ALA A 89 -1.64 -6.17 4.04
C ALA A 89 -0.70 -5.34 4.93
N GLY A 90 -0.37 -4.13 4.47
CA GLY A 90 0.47 -3.21 5.23
C GLY A 90 0.58 -1.86 4.54
N ARG A 91 1.37 -0.96 5.11
CA ARG A 91 1.60 0.39 4.57
C ARG A 91 2.79 0.39 3.64
N ALA A 92 2.68 1.00 2.49
CA ALA A 92 3.80 1.10 1.55
C ALA A 92 4.95 1.93 2.14
N LEU A 93 6.13 1.33 2.28
CA LEU A 93 7.39 2.05 2.22
C LEU A 93 7.94 1.86 0.83
N THR A 94 8.09 2.95 0.08
CA THR A 94 8.44 2.88 -1.34
C THR A 94 9.93 3.08 -1.58
N ALA A 95 10.48 2.37 -2.56
CA ALA A 95 11.83 2.59 -3.05
C ALA A 95 11.88 2.51 -4.57
N GLN A 96 12.67 3.37 -5.18
CA GLN A 96 12.87 3.38 -6.62
C GLN A 96 14.31 3.02 -6.96
N TYR A 97 14.46 2.11 -7.89
CA TYR A 97 15.73 1.75 -8.49
C TYR A 97 15.75 2.10 -9.97
N MET A 98 16.94 2.39 -10.49
CA MET A 98 17.16 2.68 -11.89
C MET A 98 18.43 1.99 -12.39
N PRO A 99 18.59 1.81 -13.71
CA PRO A 99 19.84 1.38 -14.29
C PRO A 99 20.99 2.28 -13.86
N VAL A 100 22.17 1.68 -13.68
CA VAL A 100 23.38 2.40 -13.26
C VAL A 100 23.73 3.52 -14.25
N ARG A 101 23.97 4.69 -13.68
CA ARG A 101 24.58 5.84 -14.35
C ARG A 101 25.70 6.35 -13.46
N PRO A 102 26.98 6.29 -13.90
CA PRO A 102 28.15 6.47 -13.02
C PRO A 102 28.18 7.78 -12.24
N ASP A 103 27.76 8.90 -12.84
CA ASP A 103 27.68 10.21 -12.17
C ASP A 103 26.64 10.21 -11.05
N MET A 104 25.46 9.62 -11.31
CA MET A 104 24.39 9.50 -10.34
C MET A 104 24.77 8.56 -9.18
N VAL A 105 25.36 7.41 -9.46
CA VAL A 105 25.85 6.47 -8.43
C VAL A 105 26.84 7.14 -7.50
N LYS A 106 27.78 7.93 -8.08
CA LYS A 106 28.76 8.68 -7.27
C LYS A 106 28.08 9.70 -6.35
N ALA A 107 27.09 10.42 -6.86
CA ALA A 107 26.35 11.40 -6.05
C ALA A 107 25.56 10.71 -4.92
N ILE A 108 24.84 9.62 -5.22
CA ILE A 108 24.09 8.84 -4.23
C ILE A 108 25.00 8.27 -3.16
N ALA A 109 26.17 7.73 -3.54
CA ALA A 109 27.12 7.18 -2.59
C ALA A 109 27.71 8.27 -1.67
N ALA A 110 27.96 9.47 -2.20
CA ALA A 110 28.44 10.61 -1.42
C ALA A 110 27.38 11.07 -0.41
N GLU A 111 26.11 11.16 -0.84
CA GLU A 111 24.99 11.53 0.02
C GLU A 111 24.76 10.49 1.11
N GLY A 112 24.69 9.21 0.75
CA GLY A 112 24.55 8.14 1.73
C GLY A 112 25.65 8.15 2.80
N LYS A 113 26.90 8.44 2.38
CA LYS A 113 28.00 8.62 3.34
C LYS A 113 27.79 9.83 4.25
N ALA A 114 27.31 10.95 3.72
CA ALA A 114 27.01 12.15 4.50
C ALA A 114 25.88 11.92 5.52
N GLU A 115 24.88 11.13 5.14
CA GLU A 115 23.79 10.68 6.02
C GLU A 115 24.21 9.57 7.01
N GLY A 116 25.43 9.08 6.95
CA GLY A 116 25.92 7.99 7.80
C GLY A 116 25.36 6.62 7.42
N ARG A 117 24.83 6.46 6.22
CA ARG A 117 24.32 5.16 5.73
C ARG A 117 25.49 4.21 5.49
N VAL A 118 25.29 2.99 5.91
CA VAL A 118 26.28 1.91 5.77
C VAL A 118 25.80 0.84 4.80
N SER A 119 26.73 -0.04 4.35
CA SER A 119 26.44 -1.15 3.45
C SER A 119 26.00 -0.72 2.03
N TRP A 120 25.49 -1.67 1.26
CA TRP A 120 24.99 -1.44 -0.09
C TRP A 120 23.63 -0.72 -0.07
N ASN A 121 23.39 0.14 -1.05
CA ASN A 121 22.20 1.00 -1.03
C ASN A 121 20.86 0.25 -1.18
N ASN A 122 20.84 -1.01 -1.60
CA ASN A 122 19.65 -1.85 -1.56
C ASN A 122 19.17 -2.18 -0.12
N SER A 123 20.04 -2.05 0.88
CA SER A 123 19.68 -2.22 2.29
C SER A 123 19.14 -0.94 2.94
N TRP A 124 19.36 0.23 2.35
CA TRP A 124 18.98 1.51 2.98
C TRP A 124 17.47 1.66 3.23
N PRO A 125 16.57 1.26 2.30
CA PRO A 125 15.14 1.32 2.58
C PRO A 125 14.71 0.43 3.75
N ILE A 126 15.42 -0.70 3.99
CA ILE A 126 15.09 -1.64 5.06
C ILE A 126 15.24 -0.98 6.44
N ASN A 127 16.22 -0.08 6.61
CA ASN A 127 16.43 0.65 7.85
C ASN A 127 15.32 1.68 8.17
N GLU A 128 14.47 1.99 7.19
CA GLU A 128 13.35 2.93 7.34
C GLU A 128 12.02 2.20 7.61
N LEU A 129 12.00 0.87 7.46
CA LEU A 129 10.81 0.03 7.67
C LEU A 129 10.38 0.03 9.14
N GLN A 130 9.08 -0.06 9.35
CA GLN A 130 8.44 -0.15 10.66
C GLN A 130 7.41 -1.28 10.68
N ILE A 131 6.97 -1.68 11.87
CA ILE A 131 5.94 -2.71 12.05
C ILE A 131 4.68 -2.33 11.26
N GLY A 132 4.18 -3.29 10.47
CA GLY A 132 3.02 -3.12 9.60
C GLY A 132 3.32 -2.45 8.26
N ASP A 133 4.59 -2.21 7.93
CA ASP A 133 4.98 -1.77 6.59
C ASP A 133 5.09 -2.95 5.63
N VAL A 134 4.89 -2.67 4.35
CA VAL A 134 5.27 -3.50 3.21
C VAL A 134 6.36 -2.76 2.45
N TYR A 135 7.48 -3.44 2.21
CA TYR A 135 8.53 -2.86 1.37
C TYR A 135 8.14 -2.98 -0.11
N VAL A 136 7.82 -1.85 -0.74
CA VAL A 136 7.43 -1.79 -2.16
C VAL A 136 8.55 -1.18 -2.99
N ALA A 137 9.09 -1.92 -3.95
CA ALA A 137 10.22 -1.46 -4.76
C ALA A 137 9.92 -1.53 -6.26
N ASP A 138 10.11 -0.39 -6.93
CA ASP A 138 10.20 -0.31 -8.39
C ASP A 138 11.66 -0.61 -8.81
N GLY A 139 11.89 -1.80 -9.32
CA GLY A 139 13.15 -2.25 -9.91
C GLY A 139 13.07 -2.40 -11.42
N PHE A 140 12.18 -1.64 -12.06
CA PHE A 140 11.93 -1.63 -13.52
C PHE A 140 11.80 -3.00 -14.18
N GLY A 141 11.27 -3.99 -13.45
CA GLY A 141 11.06 -5.35 -13.94
C GLY A 141 12.34 -6.18 -14.11
N LYS A 142 13.50 -5.71 -13.62
CA LYS A 142 14.78 -6.42 -13.79
C LYS A 142 14.82 -7.68 -12.93
N ILE A 143 15.00 -8.86 -13.57
CA ILE A 143 15.10 -10.16 -12.90
C ILE A 143 16.55 -10.59 -12.81
N ILE A 144 17.22 -10.83 -13.96
CA ILE A 144 18.63 -11.21 -14.02
C ILE A 144 19.46 -10.06 -13.45
N GLU A 145 20.30 -10.35 -12.44
CA GLU A 145 21.07 -9.33 -11.71
C GLU A 145 20.18 -8.21 -11.12
N GLY A 146 18.86 -8.45 -11.02
CA GLY A 146 17.87 -7.56 -10.44
C GLY A 146 17.36 -8.02 -9.09
N THR A 147 18.10 -8.88 -8.40
CA THR A 147 17.71 -9.51 -7.15
C THR A 147 17.93 -8.57 -5.97
N LEU A 148 16.87 -7.83 -5.59
CA LEU A 148 16.95 -6.82 -4.54
C LEU A 148 17.30 -7.40 -3.17
N ILE A 149 16.86 -8.64 -2.90
CA ILE A 149 17.14 -9.34 -1.64
C ILE A 149 17.56 -10.79 -1.87
N GLY A 150 18.32 -11.31 -0.91
CA GLY A 150 18.46 -12.71 -0.57
C GLY A 150 17.95 -12.95 0.84
N SER A 151 18.20 -14.12 1.41
CA SER A 151 17.67 -14.56 2.72
C SER A 151 18.05 -13.63 3.88
N ASN A 152 19.26 -13.07 3.92
CA ASN A 152 19.67 -12.15 4.97
C ASN A 152 18.83 -10.87 5.00
N LEU A 153 18.60 -10.24 3.84
CA LEU A 153 17.77 -9.04 3.75
C LEU A 153 16.29 -9.38 3.92
N GLY A 154 15.84 -10.56 3.49
CA GLY A 154 14.50 -11.06 3.76
C GLY A 154 14.22 -11.17 5.26
N ASN A 155 15.14 -11.75 6.03
CA ASN A 155 15.05 -11.80 7.50
C ASN A 155 15.04 -10.40 8.12
N ALA A 156 15.83 -9.46 7.61
CA ALA A 156 15.82 -8.08 8.09
C ALA A 156 14.48 -7.40 7.84
N ILE A 157 13.88 -7.54 6.64
CA ILE A 157 12.55 -7.00 6.33
C ILE A 157 11.50 -7.62 7.27
N ALA A 158 11.51 -8.95 7.42
CA ALA A 158 10.57 -9.66 8.31
C ALA A 158 10.64 -9.15 9.75
N ALA A 159 11.86 -8.95 10.28
CA ALA A 159 12.08 -8.44 11.63
C ALA A 159 11.58 -6.99 11.81
N HIS A 160 11.70 -6.15 10.79
CA HIS A 160 11.25 -4.76 10.84
C HIS A 160 9.73 -4.61 10.66
N THR A 161 9.12 -5.46 9.84
CA THR A 161 7.74 -5.22 9.36
C THR A 161 6.71 -6.18 9.93
N HIS A 162 7.07 -7.45 10.14
CA HIS A 162 6.16 -8.57 10.39
C HIS A 162 5.13 -8.78 9.27
N THR A 163 5.46 -8.38 8.03
CA THR A 163 4.60 -8.50 6.85
C THR A 163 5.37 -9.07 5.66
N GLY A 164 5.90 -8.19 4.78
CA GLY A 164 6.58 -8.66 3.58
C GLY A 164 6.97 -7.57 2.60
N PHE A 165 7.03 -7.95 1.32
CA PHE A 165 7.47 -7.07 0.25
C PHE A 165 6.68 -7.26 -1.05
N VAL A 166 6.74 -6.22 -1.91
CA VAL A 166 6.27 -6.26 -3.30
C VAL A 166 7.34 -5.63 -4.18
N PHE A 167 8.00 -6.43 -5.02
CA PHE A 167 9.10 -5.98 -5.85
C PHE A 167 8.79 -6.12 -7.34
N ASP A 168 8.77 -5.03 -8.06
CA ASP A 168 8.83 -5.04 -9.52
C ASP A 168 10.28 -5.33 -9.97
N ALA A 169 10.82 -6.46 -9.51
CA ALA A 169 12.20 -6.90 -9.63
C ALA A 169 12.33 -8.39 -9.30
N GLY A 170 13.55 -8.91 -9.35
CA GLY A 170 13.90 -10.28 -8.93
C GLY A 170 14.23 -10.41 -7.44
N ILE A 171 14.24 -11.66 -6.99
CA ILE A 171 14.82 -12.08 -5.69
C ILE A 171 15.74 -13.29 -5.90
N ARG A 172 16.59 -13.55 -4.92
CA ARG A 172 17.34 -14.80 -4.80
C ARG A 172 17.05 -15.50 -3.46
N ASP A 173 17.66 -16.67 -3.24
CA ASP A 173 17.51 -17.45 -2.00
C ASP A 173 16.02 -17.69 -1.67
N GLN A 174 15.26 -18.13 -2.70
CA GLN A 174 13.80 -18.25 -2.63
C GLN A 174 13.35 -19.28 -1.59
N GLU A 175 14.07 -20.41 -1.47
CA GLU A 175 13.73 -21.47 -0.52
C GLU A 175 13.90 -20.97 0.91
N GLU A 176 15.01 -20.34 1.22
CA GLU A 176 15.28 -19.79 2.56
C GLU A 176 14.33 -18.65 2.92
N ASN A 177 13.97 -17.80 1.95
CA ASN A 177 12.97 -16.74 2.19
C ASN A 177 11.58 -17.31 2.51
N ARG A 178 11.20 -18.47 1.98
CA ARG A 178 9.94 -19.16 2.30
C ARG A 178 9.89 -19.69 3.72
N GLU A 179 11.04 -20.01 4.30
CA GLU A 179 11.13 -20.53 5.67
C GLU A 179 11.01 -19.44 6.74
N ILE A 180 11.08 -18.15 6.37
CA ILE A 180 10.98 -17.03 7.31
C ILE A 180 9.54 -16.95 7.86
N PRO A 181 9.35 -17.05 9.20
CA PRO A 181 8.02 -17.03 9.81
C PRO A 181 7.30 -15.70 9.57
N ASN A 182 5.98 -15.75 9.28
CA ASN A 182 5.12 -14.59 9.09
C ASN A 182 5.64 -13.60 8.04
N PHE A 183 6.29 -14.12 7.01
CA PHE A 183 6.87 -13.35 5.93
C PHE A 183 6.32 -13.83 4.60
N ASN A 184 5.97 -12.90 3.72
CA ASN A 184 5.57 -13.19 2.36
C ASN A 184 6.11 -12.13 1.41
N GLY A 185 6.12 -12.42 0.12
CA GLY A 185 6.61 -11.47 -0.87
C GLY A 185 6.09 -11.78 -2.25
N PHE A 186 5.78 -10.73 -2.99
CA PHE A 186 5.40 -10.75 -4.39
C PHE A 186 6.53 -10.12 -5.21
N TYR A 187 6.96 -10.80 -6.29
CA TYR A 187 8.12 -10.41 -7.09
C TYR A 187 7.96 -10.86 -8.55
N ARG A 188 8.79 -10.33 -9.46
CA ARG A 188 8.68 -10.66 -10.89
C ARG A 188 9.35 -11.98 -11.28
N GLY A 189 10.42 -12.35 -10.58
CA GLY A 189 11.11 -13.59 -10.91
C GLY A 189 12.24 -13.91 -9.95
N TYR A 190 12.79 -15.10 -10.14
CA TYR A 190 13.93 -15.60 -9.40
C TYR A 190 15.17 -15.62 -10.32
N ASP A 191 16.31 -15.23 -9.75
CA ASP A 191 17.62 -15.38 -10.36
C ASP A 191 18.66 -15.61 -9.26
N PRO A 192 19.65 -16.52 -9.43
CA PRO A 192 20.67 -16.78 -8.40
C PRO A 192 21.73 -15.69 -8.30
N SER A 193 21.77 -14.73 -9.24
CA SER A 193 22.78 -13.67 -9.25
C SER A 193 22.61 -12.69 -8.06
N ALA A 194 23.67 -12.01 -7.72
CA ALA A 194 23.57 -10.79 -6.94
C ALA A 194 23.02 -9.65 -7.81
N TRP A 195 22.45 -8.61 -7.17
CA TRP A 195 22.01 -7.43 -7.90
C TRP A 195 23.22 -6.70 -8.51
N ALA A 196 23.09 -6.23 -9.74
CA ALA A 196 24.09 -5.50 -10.47
C ALA A 196 23.44 -4.54 -11.48
N ASP A 197 24.20 -3.56 -11.95
CA ASP A 197 23.79 -2.58 -12.95
C ASP A 197 22.48 -1.84 -12.63
N MET A 198 22.18 -1.72 -11.34
CA MET A 198 21.08 -0.91 -10.83
C MET A 198 21.48 -0.19 -9.55
N THR A 199 20.82 0.91 -9.25
CA THR A 199 21.08 1.72 -8.06
C THR A 199 19.78 2.27 -7.48
N LEU A 200 19.72 2.38 -6.16
CA LEU A 200 18.64 3.07 -5.46
C LEU A 200 18.68 4.57 -5.80
N THR A 201 17.56 5.14 -6.18
CA THR A 201 17.44 6.56 -6.54
C THR A 201 16.54 7.34 -5.61
N ALA A 202 15.57 6.68 -4.98
CA ALA A 202 14.69 7.34 -4.02
C ALA A 202 14.14 6.36 -2.97
N ILE A 203 13.92 6.88 -1.75
CA ILE A 203 13.18 6.23 -0.67
C ILE A 203 11.98 7.12 -0.33
N ASN A 204 10.81 6.50 -0.14
CA ASN A 204 9.56 7.19 0.18
C ASN A 204 9.17 8.25 -0.87
N ALA A 205 9.48 8.00 -2.16
CA ALA A 205 8.98 8.78 -3.29
C ALA A 205 7.74 8.10 -3.92
N PRO A 206 6.92 8.82 -4.68
CA PRO A 206 5.96 8.21 -5.58
C PRO A 206 6.69 7.28 -6.55
N ILE A 207 6.22 6.03 -6.67
CA ILE A 207 6.80 5.05 -7.59
C ILE A 207 5.72 4.46 -8.49
N ARG A 208 6.17 3.73 -9.51
CA ARG A 208 5.29 2.96 -10.39
C ARG A 208 5.57 1.47 -10.24
N ILE A 209 4.54 0.68 -9.97
CA ILE A 209 4.60 -0.77 -9.98
C ILE A 209 3.73 -1.26 -11.14
N GLY A 210 4.38 -1.71 -12.21
CA GLY A 210 3.67 -2.00 -13.45
C GLY A 210 2.88 -0.77 -13.94
N ARG A 211 1.54 -0.85 -13.96
CA ARG A 211 0.64 0.27 -14.27
C ARG A 211 0.16 1.06 -13.05
N ALA A 212 0.37 0.54 -11.85
CA ALA A 212 -0.11 1.17 -10.62
C ALA A 212 0.82 2.29 -10.15
N ILE A 213 0.23 3.34 -9.57
CA ILE A 213 0.93 4.40 -8.85
C ILE A 213 0.87 4.08 -7.36
N VAL A 214 2.00 4.15 -6.69
CA VAL A 214 2.10 3.89 -5.24
C VAL A 214 2.74 5.09 -4.55
N LEU A 215 2.01 5.66 -3.61
CA LEU A 215 2.56 6.67 -2.71
C LEU A 215 2.99 6.03 -1.38
N PRO A 216 3.99 6.60 -0.71
CA PRO A 216 4.33 6.16 0.64
C PRO A 216 3.13 6.27 1.58
N GLY A 217 2.88 5.20 2.35
CA GLY A 217 1.75 5.12 3.27
C GLY A 217 0.44 4.61 2.67
N ASP A 218 0.37 4.36 1.34
CA ASP A 218 -0.77 3.66 0.74
C ASP A 218 -0.94 2.27 1.36
N LEU A 219 -2.18 1.81 1.49
CA LEU A 219 -2.46 0.45 1.94
C LEU A 219 -2.19 -0.52 0.78
N VAL A 220 -1.28 -1.45 1.01
CA VAL A 220 -0.97 -2.56 0.11
C VAL A 220 -1.77 -3.78 0.53
N LEU A 221 -2.57 -4.34 -0.36
CA LEU A 221 -3.25 -5.61 -0.16
C LEU A 221 -2.77 -6.58 -1.24
N ALA A 222 -2.08 -7.63 -0.81
CA ALA A 222 -1.56 -8.70 -1.67
C ALA A 222 -2.34 -10.00 -1.41
N LYS A 223 -2.91 -10.56 -2.47
CA LYS A 223 -3.69 -11.81 -2.46
C LYS A 223 -3.34 -12.66 -3.68
N THR A 224 -3.92 -13.84 -3.79
CA THR A 224 -3.69 -14.79 -4.88
C THR A 224 -3.82 -14.15 -6.28
N ASP A 225 -4.76 -13.22 -6.44
CA ASP A 225 -5.07 -12.60 -7.73
C ASP A 225 -4.07 -11.50 -8.12
N GLY A 226 -3.31 -10.98 -7.16
CA GLY A 226 -2.31 -9.94 -7.37
C GLY A 226 -2.19 -8.97 -6.20
N VAL A 227 -1.78 -7.74 -6.52
CA VAL A 227 -1.56 -6.69 -5.53
C VAL A 227 -2.36 -5.44 -5.92
N ILE A 228 -3.14 -4.92 -4.97
CA ILE A 228 -3.80 -3.64 -5.11
C ILE A 228 -3.20 -2.62 -4.14
N PHE A 229 -2.97 -1.41 -4.65
CA PHE A 229 -2.40 -0.29 -3.88
C PHE A 229 -3.52 0.73 -3.65
N ILE A 230 -3.96 0.83 -2.42
CA ILE A 230 -5.11 1.63 -2.02
C ILE A 230 -4.61 2.97 -1.49
N PRO A 231 -4.94 4.10 -2.15
CA PRO A 231 -4.56 5.41 -1.63
C PRO A 231 -4.97 5.58 -0.17
N ALA A 232 -4.06 6.01 0.69
CA ALA A 232 -4.32 6.15 2.12
C ALA A 232 -5.62 6.92 2.40
N ILE A 233 -5.91 7.98 1.62
CA ILE A 233 -7.12 8.80 1.76
C ILE A 233 -8.42 8.06 1.47
N LEU A 234 -8.38 6.94 0.77
CA LEU A 234 -9.53 6.10 0.42
C LEU A 234 -9.54 4.76 1.16
N ALA A 235 -8.54 4.48 1.99
CA ALA A 235 -8.37 3.17 2.61
C ALA A 235 -9.60 2.77 3.43
N GLU A 236 -10.06 3.62 4.36
CA GLU A 236 -11.26 3.34 5.16
C GLU A 236 -12.49 3.10 4.27
N ALA A 237 -12.80 4.07 3.41
CA ALA A 237 -14.01 4.02 2.60
C ALA A 237 -14.04 2.83 1.61
N SER A 238 -12.87 2.46 1.04
CA SER A 238 -12.80 1.32 0.12
C SER A 238 -12.97 -0.03 0.83
N ILE A 239 -12.34 -0.19 2.01
CA ILE A 239 -12.48 -1.42 2.80
C ILE A 239 -13.90 -1.57 3.30
N SER A 240 -14.50 -0.51 3.85
CA SER A 240 -15.89 -0.55 4.34
C SER A 240 -16.90 -0.79 3.22
N SER A 241 -16.67 -0.23 2.03
CA SER A 241 -17.50 -0.53 0.85
C SER A 241 -17.43 -2.01 0.46
N ALA A 242 -16.23 -2.59 0.46
CA ALA A 242 -16.05 -4.00 0.15
C ALA A 242 -16.64 -4.92 1.25
N GLU A 243 -16.48 -4.58 2.52
CA GLU A 243 -17.14 -5.29 3.63
C GLU A 243 -18.66 -5.23 3.52
N PHE A 244 -19.22 -4.08 3.13
CA PHE A 244 -20.66 -3.95 2.90
C PHE A 244 -21.13 -4.85 1.75
N THR A 245 -20.35 -4.99 0.67
CA THR A 245 -20.60 -5.94 -0.41
C THR A 245 -20.58 -7.39 0.11
N ASN A 246 -19.57 -7.77 0.89
CA ASN A 246 -19.49 -9.10 1.51
C ASN A 246 -20.73 -9.41 2.37
N LEU A 247 -21.24 -8.43 3.13
CA LEU A 247 -22.45 -8.62 3.94
C LEU A 247 -23.70 -8.83 3.05
N LYS A 248 -23.82 -8.08 1.94
CA LYS A 248 -24.89 -8.27 0.95
C LYS A 248 -24.85 -9.67 0.34
N ASP A 249 -23.65 -10.15 0.04
CA ASP A 249 -23.47 -11.50 -0.53
C ASP A 249 -23.79 -12.59 0.49
N ALA A 250 -23.34 -12.43 1.73
CA ALA A 250 -23.69 -13.36 2.81
C ALA A 250 -25.22 -13.47 3.01
N PHE A 251 -25.91 -12.33 3.01
CA PHE A 251 -27.37 -12.28 3.07
C PHE A 251 -28.02 -12.98 1.86
N ASN A 252 -27.54 -12.72 0.65
CA ASN A 252 -28.02 -13.38 -0.56
C ASN A 252 -27.80 -14.89 -0.51
N PHE A 253 -26.63 -15.35 -0.06
CA PHE A 253 -26.34 -16.78 0.06
C PHE A 253 -27.26 -17.46 1.08
N GLU A 254 -27.62 -16.78 2.15
CA GLU A 254 -28.60 -17.32 3.10
C GLU A 254 -30.00 -17.42 2.50
N LEU A 255 -30.45 -16.38 1.79
CA LEU A 255 -31.72 -16.43 1.05
C LEU A 255 -31.76 -17.57 0.01
N ASN A 256 -30.66 -17.77 -0.71
CA ASN A 256 -30.53 -18.86 -1.68
C ASN A 256 -30.66 -20.23 -1.00
N ARG A 257 -29.96 -20.44 0.12
CA ARG A 257 -30.06 -21.69 0.90
C ARG A 257 -31.49 -21.97 1.43
N GLN A 258 -32.24 -20.91 1.71
CA GLN A 258 -33.64 -21.01 2.13
C GLN A 258 -34.64 -21.17 0.98
N GLY A 259 -34.17 -21.22 -0.29
CA GLY A 259 -35.01 -21.26 -1.47
C GLY A 259 -35.85 -19.98 -1.72
N LYS A 260 -35.47 -18.87 -1.07
CA LYS A 260 -36.18 -17.58 -1.11
C LYS A 260 -35.65 -16.62 -2.16
N ASN A 261 -34.56 -16.96 -2.80
CA ASN A 261 -33.92 -16.12 -3.82
C ASN A 261 -34.34 -16.61 -5.20
N GLY A 262 -35.61 -16.42 -5.53
CA GLY A 262 -36.16 -16.68 -6.86
C GLY A 262 -36.10 -15.45 -7.76
N ALA A 263 -36.81 -15.49 -8.90
CA ALA A 263 -36.88 -14.41 -9.89
C ALA A 263 -37.21 -13.02 -9.30
N GLU A 264 -37.83 -12.97 -8.13
CA GLU A 264 -38.08 -11.73 -7.36
C GLU A 264 -36.80 -10.99 -6.96
N PHE A 265 -35.67 -11.70 -6.86
CA PHE A 265 -34.38 -11.14 -6.42
C PHE A 265 -33.33 -11.05 -7.53
N GLU A 266 -33.57 -11.65 -8.70
CA GLU A 266 -32.73 -11.43 -9.88
C GLU A 266 -32.79 -9.99 -10.41
N GLY A 267 -33.85 -9.26 -10.04
CA GLY A 267 -34.10 -7.86 -10.40
C GLY A 267 -33.25 -6.81 -9.64
N GLY A 268 -32.26 -7.24 -8.86
CA GLY A 268 -31.38 -6.32 -8.12
C GLY A 268 -31.88 -5.99 -6.69
N TRP A 269 -31.24 -4.99 -6.07
CA TRP A 269 -31.53 -4.57 -4.71
C TRP A 269 -32.68 -3.55 -4.65
N THR A 270 -33.87 -4.01 -4.20
CA THR A 270 -35.04 -3.15 -3.98
C THR A 270 -35.03 -2.57 -2.56
N ALA A 271 -35.85 -1.53 -2.32
CA ALA A 271 -36.02 -0.97 -0.97
C ALA A 271 -36.50 -2.03 0.05
N ALA A 272 -37.37 -2.94 -0.36
CA ALA A 272 -37.84 -4.04 0.48
C ALA A 272 -36.70 -5.01 0.84
N LYS A 273 -35.81 -5.33 -0.12
CA LYS A 273 -34.65 -6.20 0.09
C LYS A 273 -33.64 -5.54 1.01
N TYR A 274 -33.36 -4.25 0.85
CA TYR A 274 -32.52 -3.50 1.80
C TYR A 274 -33.10 -3.46 3.21
N GLY A 275 -34.42 -3.30 3.34
CA GLY A 275 -35.12 -3.37 4.65
C GLY A 275 -34.99 -4.75 5.31
N ALA A 276 -35.05 -5.83 4.52
CA ALA A 276 -34.85 -7.20 5.00
C ALA A 276 -33.37 -7.42 5.40
N PHE A 277 -32.43 -6.91 4.62
CA PHE A 277 -31.00 -6.96 4.91
C PHE A 277 -30.64 -6.22 6.20
N ALA A 278 -31.19 -5.02 6.43
CA ALA A 278 -30.98 -4.28 7.67
C ALA A 278 -31.43 -5.09 8.90
N LYS A 279 -32.62 -5.70 8.83
CA LYS A 279 -33.14 -6.57 9.90
C LYS A 279 -32.29 -7.83 10.09
N TRP A 280 -31.74 -8.37 9.01
CA TRP A 280 -30.85 -9.51 9.09
C TRP A 280 -29.54 -9.14 9.81
N ILE A 281 -28.97 -7.99 9.52
CA ILE A 281 -27.79 -7.47 10.25
C ILE A 281 -28.10 -7.23 11.73
N ASP A 282 -29.29 -6.72 12.07
CA ASP A 282 -29.74 -6.55 13.46
C ASP A 282 -29.78 -7.89 14.22
N ALA A 283 -30.09 -8.98 13.51
CA ALA A 283 -30.11 -10.33 14.06
C ALA A 283 -28.72 -11.01 14.07
N HIS A 284 -27.76 -10.49 13.31
CA HIS A 284 -26.40 -11.06 13.16
C HIS A 284 -25.32 -9.97 13.36
N PRO A 285 -25.30 -9.27 14.53
CA PRO A 285 -24.37 -8.16 14.76
C PRO A 285 -22.89 -8.60 14.71
N GLU A 286 -22.61 -9.90 14.95
CA GLU A 286 -21.26 -10.49 14.85
C GLU A 286 -20.68 -10.50 13.43
N MET A 287 -21.51 -10.32 12.41
CA MET A 287 -21.06 -10.22 11.02
C MET A 287 -20.46 -8.86 10.69
N LEU A 288 -20.75 -7.81 11.49
CA LEU A 288 -20.22 -6.48 11.26
C LEU A 288 -18.74 -6.40 11.66
N LYS A 289 -17.87 -6.09 10.71
CA LYS A 289 -16.45 -5.77 10.94
C LYS A 289 -16.20 -4.26 10.97
N MET A 290 -17.08 -3.50 10.34
CA MET A 290 -17.08 -2.04 10.38
C MET A 290 -17.92 -1.50 11.55
N PRO A 291 -17.74 -0.23 11.99
CA PRO A 291 -18.64 0.43 12.92
C PRO A 291 -20.09 0.44 12.41
N ARG A 292 -21.06 0.25 13.30
CA ARG A 292 -22.47 0.25 12.93
C ARG A 292 -22.91 1.55 12.25
N THR A 293 -22.40 2.68 12.70
CA THR A 293 -22.67 3.99 12.08
C THR A 293 -22.26 4.03 10.61
N GLU A 294 -21.12 3.46 10.28
CA GLU A 294 -20.62 3.38 8.92
C GLU A 294 -21.49 2.47 8.04
N PHE A 295 -21.90 1.31 8.57
CA PHE A 295 -22.86 0.44 7.89
C PHE A 295 -24.17 1.17 7.59
N ASP A 296 -24.72 1.90 8.55
CA ASP A 296 -25.98 2.64 8.40
C ASP A 296 -25.86 3.76 7.35
N GLU A 297 -24.69 4.44 7.27
CA GLU A 297 -24.40 5.43 6.23
C GLU A 297 -24.34 4.80 4.83
N LEU A 298 -23.67 3.67 4.68
CA LEU A 298 -23.59 2.91 3.42
C LEU A 298 -24.97 2.42 3.00
N LEU A 299 -25.75 1.87 3.91
CA LEU A 299 -27.13 1.43 3.67
C LEU A 299 -28.02 2.61 3.23
N ALA A 300 -27.92 3.75 3.89
CA ALA A 300 -28.66 4.95 3.53
C ALA A 300 -28.30 5.45 2.14
N LYS A 301 -27.01 5.44 1.78
CA LYS A 301 -26.52 5.80 0.44
C LYS A 301 -27.09 4.89 -0.64
N GLU A 302 -27.09 3.58 -0.39
CA GLU A 302 -27.62 2.57 -1.33
C GLU A 302 -29.13 2.65 -1.52
N THR A 303 -29.87 3.06 -0.51
CA THR A 303 -31.35 3.19 -0.56
C THR A 303 -31.84 4.50 -1.17
N GLN A 304 -30.94 5.49 -1.38
CA GLN A 304 -31.31 6.75 -2.04
C GLN A 304 -31.66 6.55 -3.53
N PRO A 305 -32.64 7.30 -4.06
CA PRO A 305 -32.92 7.29 -5.50
C PRO A 305 -31.67 7.67 -6.32
N ARG A 306 -31.38 6.95 -7.40
CA ARG A 306 -30.21 7.18 -8.27
C ARG A 306 -30.01 8.62 -8.74
N SER A 307 -31.08 9.44 -8.80
CA SER A 307 -31.02 10.87 -9.16
C SER A 307 -30.31 11.76 -8.12
N ARG A 308 -29.97 11.25 -6.94
CA ARG A 308 -29.27 11.98 -5.85
C ARG A 308 -27.87 11.43 -5.55
N ARG A 309 -27.38 10.49 -6.36
CA ARG A 309 -26.06 9.84 -6.17
C ARG A 309 -24.88 10.54 -6.89
N ASN A 310 -25.08 11.76 -7.43
CA ASN A 310 -24.03 12.56 -8.08
C ASN A 310 -23.44 13.58 -7.12
#